data_873370ea5fcd1f69c815fa87d791ebac
#
_entry.id   873370ea5fcd1f69c815fa87d791ebac
#
_cell.length_a   1.000
_cell.length_b   1.000
_cell.length_c   1.000
_cell.angle_alpha   90.00
_cell.angle_beta   90.00
_cell.angle_gamma   90.00
#
_symmetry.space_group_name_H-M   'P 1'
#
loop_
_entity.id
_entity.type
_entity.pdbx_description
1 polymer ?
#
loop_
_entity_poly.entity_id
_entity_poly.type
_entity_poly.pdbx_seq_one_letter_code
_entity_poly.pdbx_strand_id
1 'polypeptide(L)'
;MSDQINDSRRSFLSKAAVAGSITIAPGVFLHQTAQAKPDDEAVSNSTRWGMLIDTDKCAKGCTGCVDACNNEHALTGFDRPETDAQYIRKVSLVEKQTGHEISLPLMCQHCEKPPCVDVCPTGASMKREDGIVLVDKHICIGCRYCMMACPYKARSFVHEAIENQTLSAPRGKGTVESCTMCTHRVDKDGIPACVEACTEDDHNAMTFGDLNDPESSISQELKKHGGKQIRADLQLNTGVRYQGI
;
A
#
# COMPACT_ATOMS: atom_id res chain seq x y z
N MET A 1 -14.72 35.89 26.60
CA MET A 1 -15.67 34.93 27.23
C MET A 1 -16.01 33.72 26.38
N SER A 2 -15.40 33.52 25.18
CA SER A 2 -15.66 32.38 24.26
C SER A 2 -14.74 31.16 24.44
N ASP A 3 -13.56 31.33 25.07
CA ASP A 3 -12.57 30.21 25.17
C ASP A 3 -12.87 29.23 26.34
N GLN A 4 -13.51 29.69 27.40
CA GLN A 4 -13.83 28.81 28.54
C GLN A 4 -14.94 27.77 28.26
N ILE A 5 -15.78 27.99 27.23
CA ILE A 5 -16.86 27.07 26.88
C ILE A 5 -16.36 25.88 26.07
N ASN A 6 -15.24 26.04 25.33
CA ASN A 6 -14.69 24.97 24.52
C ASN A 6 -13.92 23.93 25.35
N ASP A 7 -13.23 24.36 26.40
CA ASP A 7 -12.46 23.45 27.27
C ASP A 7 -13.38 22.57 28.13
N SER A 8 -14.53 23.10 28.55
CA SER A 8 -15.52 22.35 29.33
C SER A 8 -16.19 21.24 28.51
N ARG A 9 -16.45 21.50 27.22
CA ARG A 9 -17.00 20.48 26.28
C ARG A 9 -16.01 19.39 25.94
N ARG A 10 -14.74 19.73 25.69
CA ARG A 10 -13.67 18.75 25.46
C ARG A 10 -13.41 17.88 26.68
N SER A 11 -13.36 18.48 27.87
CA SER A 11 -13.21 17.77 29.15
C SER A 11 -14.41 16.86 29.47
N PHE A 12 -15.63 17.25 29.09
CA PHE A 12 -16.82 16.42 29.25
C PHE A 12 -16.78 15.20 28.30
N LEU A 13 -16.43 15.39 27.04
CA LEU A 13 -16.34 14.31 26.05
C LEU A 13 -15.23 13.31 26.38
N SER A 14 -14.07 13.78 26.86
CA SER A 14 -12.99 12.89 27.29
C SER A 14 -13.33 12.08 28.53
N LYS A 15 -14.05 12.68 29.49
CA LYS A 15 -14.53 11.97 30.68
C LYS A 15 -15.67 11.01 30.39
N ALA A 16 -16.53 11.32 29.40
CA ALA A 16 -17.58 10.41 28.93
C ALA A 16 -17.01 9.18 28.21
N ALA A 17 -15.90 9.35 27.45
CA ALA A 17 -15.21 8.26 26.80
C ALA A 17 -14.52 7.28 27.76
N VAL A 18 -13.98 7.78 28.88
CA VAL A 18 -13.37 6.95 29.95
C VAL A 18 -14.43 6.24 30.82
N ALA A 19 -15.62 6.81 30.95
CA ALA A 19 -16.72 6.19 31.72
C ALA A 19 -17.51 5.12 30.94
N GLY A 20 -17.24 4.93 29.66
CA GLY A 20 -18.00 4.08 28.74
C GLY A 20 -17.62 2.59 28.70
N SER A 21 -16.85 2.07 29.66
CA SER A 21 -16.72 0.62 29.87
C SER A 21 -17.86 0.09 30.73
N ILE A 22 -19.11 0.34 30.33
CA ILE A 22 -20.28 -0.21 30.99
C ILE A 22 -20.67 -1.49 30.25
N THR A 23 -20.70 -2.60 30.96
CA THR A 23 -21.34 -3.85 30.57
C THR A 23 -22.82 -3.58 30.31
N ILE A 24 -23.24 -3.47 29.06
CA ILE A 24 -24.65 -3.21 28.68
C ILE A 24 -25.49 -4.48 28.81
N ALA A 25 -24.89 -5.64 28.78
CA ALA A 25 -25.51 -6.93 29.05
C ALA A 25 -24.46 -8.01 29.35
N PRO A 26 -24.76 -9.12 30.05
CA PRO A 26 -23.85 -10.22 30.22
C PRO A 26 -23.43 -10.81 28.85
N GLY A 27 -22.15 -10.69 28.52
CA GLY A 27 -21.59 -11.23 27.25
C GLY A 27 -21.36 -10.23 26.13
N VAL A 28 -21.69 -8.95 26.29
CA VAL A 28 -21.38 -7.91 25.30
C VAL A 28 -20.24 -7.05 25.81
N PHE A 29 -19.05 -7.27 25.28
CA PHE A 29 -17.89 -6.42 25.50
C PHE A 29 -17.79 -5.39 24.36
N LEU A 30 -17.85 -4.09 24.73
CA LEU A 30 -17.43 -3.04 23.82
C LEU A 30 -15.90 -3.11 23.70
N HIS A 31 -15.40 -3.61 22.59
CA HIS A 31 -14.00 -3.41 22.24
C HIS A 31 -13.74 -1.91 22.09
N GLN A 32 -12.67 -1.44 22.70
CA GLN A 32 -12.17 -0.09 22.44
C GLN A 32 -11.99 0.04 20.93
N THR A 33 -12.70 0.99 20.33
CA THR A 33 -12.39 1.39 18.94
C THR A 33 -10.93 1.79 18.92
N ALA A 34 -10.14 1.18 18.05
CA ALA A 34 -8.76 1.56 17.83
C ALA A 34 -8.70 3.09 17.67
N GLN A 35 -7.92 3.75 18.51
CA GLN A 35 -7.67 5.18 18.34
C GLN A 35 -6.76 5.32 17.15
N ALA A 36 -7.26 5.92 16.07
CA ALA A 36 -6.42 6.27 14.93
C ALA A 36 -5.24 7.10 15.41
N LYS A 37 -4.05 6.82 14.88
CA LYS A 37 -2.84 7.57 15.14
C LYS A 37 -3.10 9.06 14.90
N PRO A 38 -2.67 9.97 15.78
CA PRO A 38 -2.79 11.41 15.56
C PRO A 38 -2.12 11.81 14.22
N ASP A 39 -2.76 12.69 13.46
CA ASP A 39 -2.26 13.12 12.14
C ASP A 39 -0.87 13.82 12.20
N ASP A 40 -0.45 14.26 13.39
CA ASP A 40 0.83 14.91 13.65
C ASP A 40 1.92 13.95 14.18
N GLU A 41 1.60 12.67 14.39
CA GLU A 41 2.58 11.70 14.83
C GLU A 41 3.49 11.26 13.67
N ALA A 42 4.79 11.52 13.83
CA ALA A 42 5.79 11.15 12.83
C ALA A 42 5.83 9.63 12.59
N VAL A 43 6.06 9.26 11.34
CA VAL A 43 6.25 7.85 10.96
C VAL A 43 7.51 7.30 11.60
N SER A 44 7.40 6.13 12.22
CA SER A 44 8.52 5.50 12.94
C SER A 44 9.32 4.56 12.04
N ASN A 45 10.63 4.56 12.19
CA ASN A 45 11.53 3.58 11.57
C ASN A 45 11.53 2.21 12.27
N SER A 46 10.84 2.08 13.41
CA SER A 46 10.63 0.78 14.06
C SER A 46 9.74 -0.14 13.24
N THR A 47 8.84 0.43 12.44
CA THR A 47 7.93 -0.27 11.55
C THR A 47 8.51 -0.36 10.14
N ARG A 48 8.32 -1.50 9.50
CA ARG A 48 8.60 -1.68 8.08
C ARG A 48 7.45 -2.40 7.40
N TRP A 49 6.63 -1.64 6.72
CA TRP A 49 5.49 -2.21 6.00
C TRP A 49 5.92 -3.11 4.86
N GLY A 50 5.25 -4.24 4.75
CA GLY A 50 5.48 -5.21 3.69
C GLY A 50 4.24 -5.96 3.27
N MET A 51 4.38 -6.70 2.18
CA MET A 51 3.32 -7.51 1.62
C MET A 51 3.88 -8.87 1.18
N LEU A 52 3.21 -9.95 1.55
CA LEU A 52 3.46 -11.29 1.04
C LEU A 52 2.35 -11.66 0.07
N ILE A 53 2.73 -12.16 -1.09
CA ILE A 53 1.81 -12.61 -2.14
C ILE A 53 2.05 -14.11 -2.37
N ASP A 54 1.03 -14.90 -2.09
CA ASP A 54 1.00 -16.34 -2.34
C ASP A 54 0.43 -16.58 -3.75
N THR A 55 1.31 -16.92 -4.70
CA THR A 55 0.92 -17.10 -6.10
C THR A 55 0.11 -18.37 -6.33
N ASP A 56 0.21 -19.36 -5.44
CA ASP A 56 -0.56 -20.61 -5.54
C ASP A 56 -2.05 -20.38 -5.21
N LYS A 57 -2.33 -19.40 -4.33
CA LYS A 57 -3.69 -18.96 -4.01
C LYS A 57 -4.23 -17.92 -4.98
N CYS A 58 -3.35 -17.30 -5.78
CA CYS A 58 -3.73 -16.21 -6.68
C CYS A 58 -4.45 -16.76 -7.91
N ALA A 59 -5.77 -16.72 -7.90
CA ALA A 59 -6.60 -17.29 -8.97
C ALA A 59 -6.30 -16.67 -10.34
N LYS A 60 -6.25 -17.54 -11.35
CA LYS A 60 -6.12 -17.13 -12.76
C LYS A 60 -7.32 -16.28 -13.16
N GLY A 61 -7.07 -15.16 -13.85
CA GLY A 61 -8.13 -14.28 -14.32
C GLY A 61 -8.80 -13.42 -13.25
N CYS A 62 -8.49 -13.61 -11.97
CA CYS A 62 -8.97 -12.72 -10.91
C CYS A 62 -8.32 -11.33 -11.05
N THR A 63 -9.13 -10.27 -11.03
CA THR A 63 -8.71 -8.86 -11.09
C THR A 63 -9.04 -8.08 -9.83
N GLY A 64 -9.62 -8.70 -8.80
CA GLY A 64 -10.13 -8.03 -7.60
C GLY A 64 -9.16 -7.03 -6.97
N CYS A 65 -7.88 -7.40 -6.81
CA CYS A 65 -6.86 -6.49 -6.28
C CYS A 65 -6.56 -5.29 -7.20
N VAL A 66 -6.65 -5.47 -8.53
CA VAL A 66 -6.46 -4.40 -9.53
C VAL A 66 -7.65 -3.46 -9.50
N ASP A 67 -8.85 -4.00 -9.51
CA ASP A 67 -10.11 -3.25 -9.52
C ASP A 67 -10.27 -2.44 -8.22
N ALA A 68 -9.99 -3.05 -7.08
CA ALA A 68 -9.98 -2.35 -5.79
C ALA A 68 -8.97 -1.20 -5.75
N CYS A 69 -7.75 -1.42 -6.28
CA CYS A 69 -6.74 -0.38 -6.37
C CYS A 69 -7.16 0.76 -7.31
N ASN A 70 -7.74 0.43 -8.46
CA ASN A 70 -8.22 1.41 -9.42
C ASN A 70 -9.34 2.26 -8.84
N ASN A 71 -10.29 1.64 -8.13
CA ASN A 71 -11.39 2.34 -7.46
C ASN A 71 -10.87 3.25 -6.33
N GLU A 72 -9.99 2.74 -5.48
CA GLU A 72 -9.43 3.48 -4.34
C GLU A 72 -8.67 4.74 -4.76
N HIS A 73 -7.93 4.66 -5.87
CA HIS A 73 -7.07 5.73 -6.36
C HIS A 73 -7.64 6.47 -7.59
N ALA A 74 -8.88 6.22 -7.96
CA ALA A 74 -9.52 6.79 -9.16
C ALA A 74 -8.64 6.64 -10.42
N LEU A 75 -8.09 5.44 -10.64
CA LEU A 75 -7.27 5.14 -11.82
C LEU A 75 -8.17 4.82 -13.00
N THR A 76 -8.73 5.85 -13.62
CA THR A 76 -9.52 5.71 -14.83
C THR A 76 -8.59 5.54 -16.02
N GLY A 77 -8.73 4.45 -16.75
CA GLY A 77 -7.99 4.21 -18.00
C GLY A 77 -8.62 4.89 -19.20
N PHE A 78 -7.85 4.97 -20.29
CA PHE A 78 -8.26 5.51 -21.58
C PHE A 78 -8.14 4.44 -22.69
N ASP A 79 -8.27 3.16 -22.31
CA ASP A 79 -8.07 1.99 -23.18
C ASP A 79 -6.67 1.92 -23.82
N ARG A 80 -5.67 2.40 -23.11
CA ARG A 80 -4.25 2.39 -23.52
C ARG A 80 -3.39 1.64 -22.49
N PRO A 81 -3.43 0.31 -22.48
CA PRO A 81 -2.79 -0.50 -21.43
C PRO A 81 -1.28 -0.27 -21.28
N GLU A 82 -0.61 0.23 -22.30
CA GLU A 82 0.83 0.54 -22.26
C GLU A 82 1.16 1.89 -21.60
N THR A 83 0.22 2.84 -21.60
CA THR A 83 0.44 4.21 -21.14
C THR A 83 -0.47 4.64 -20.01
N ASP A 84 -1.59 3.96 -19.81
CA ASP A 84 -2.49 4.23 -18.69
C ASP A 84 -1.83 3.94 -17.35
N ALA A 85 -2.18 4.72 -16.36
CA ALA A 85 -1.62 4.57 -15.03
C ALA A 85 -2.08 3.26 -14.38
N GLN A 86 -1.13 2.45 -13.97
CA GLN A 86 -1.37 1.17 -13.32
C GLN A 86 -0.51 1.08 -12.05
N TYR A 87 -1.15 0.98 -10.89
CA TYR A 87 -0.44 0.74 -9.64
C TYR A 87 -0.19 -0.74 -9.40
N ILE A 88 -1.12 -1.57 -9.85
CA ILE A 88 -1.02 -3.02 -9.85
C ILE A 88 -1.28 -3.53 -11.27
N ARG A 89 -0.44 -4.47 -11.73
CA ARG A 89 -0.62 -5.18 -13.00
C ARG A 89 -0.71 -6.66 -12.70
N LYS A 90 -1.74 -7.33 -13.15
CA LYS A 90 -1.82 -8.79 -13.12
C LYS A 90 -1.01 -9.37 -14.27
N VAL A 91 -0.07 -10.25 -13.97
CA VAL A 91 0.82 -10.86 -14.95
C VAL A 91 0.65 -12.37 -14.87
N SER A 92 0.50 -13.01 -16.03
CA SER A 92 0.56 -14.46 -16.17
C SER A 92 1.90 -14.86 -16.77
N LEU A 93 2.62 -15.71 -16.06
CA LEU A 93 3.89 -16.29 -16.49
C LEU A 93 3.68 -17.74 -16.84
N VAL A 94 4.16 -18.17 -18.00
CA VAL A 94 4.10 -19.57 -18.43
C VAL A 94 5.51 -20.11 -18.54
N GLU A 95 5.81 -21.15 -17.79
CA GLU A 95 7.07 -21.88 -17.93
C GLU A 95 7.04 -22.69 -19.23
N LYS A 96 7.96 -22.40 -20.12
CA LYS A 96 7.96 -22.97 -21.49
C LYS A 96 8.17 -24.49 -21.54
N GLN A 97 8.85 -25.06 -20.55
CA GLN A 97 9.18 -26.48 -20.53
C GLN A 97 8.05 -27.34 -20.01
N THR A 98 7.42 -26.90 -18.93
CA THR A 98 6.37 -27.66 -18.22
C THR A 98 4.96 -27.22 -18.58
N GLY A 99 4.81 -26.03 -19.18
CA GLY A 99 3.51 -25.40 -19.39
C GLY A 99 2.88 -24.88 -18.08
N HIS A 100 3.60 -24.92 -16.96
CA HIS A 100 3.11 -24.41 -15.71
C HIS A 100 2.86 -22.90 -15.78
N GLU A 101 1.69 -22.47 -15.37
CA GLU A 101 1.28 -21.08 -15.42
C GLU A 101 1.08 -20.52 -14.01
N ILE A 102 1.75 -19.41 -13.73
CA ILE A 102 1.66 -18.67 -12.47
C ILE A 102 1.05 -17.31 -12.78
N SER A 103 0.05 -16.92 -11.99
CA SER A 103 -0.56 -15.60 -12.07
C SER A 103 -0.23 -14.80 -10.81
N LEU A 104 0.29 -13.59 -10.98
CA LEU A 104 0.66 -12.75 -9.83
C LEU A 104 0.44 -11.26 -10.10
N PRO A 105 0.08 -10.47 -9.08
CA PRO A 105 0.06 -9.03 -9.15
C PRO A 105 1.49 -8.47 -9.02
N LEU A 106 1.86 -7.57 -9.93
CA LEU A 106 3.08 -6.78 -9.87
C LEU A 106 2.77 -5.32 -9.57
N MET A 107 3.44 -4.78 -8.56
CA MET A 107 3.29 -3.41 -8.09
C MET A 107 4.64 -2.82 -7.69
N CYS A 108 4.65 -1.59 -7.18
CA CYS A 108 5.84 -1.07 -6.53
C CYS A 108 6.32 -2.03 -5.44
N GLN A 109 7.60 -2.36 -5.45
CA GLN A 109 8.17 -3.33 -4.51
C GLN A 109 8.60 -2.71 -3.18
N HIS A 110 8.42 -1.40 -2.99
CA HIS A 110 8.82 -0.66 -1.80
C HIS A 110 10.21 -1.08 -1.30
N CYS A 111 11.19 -0.88 -2.17
CA CYS A 111 12.58 -1.28 -1.95
C CYS A 111 13.20 -0.57 -0.75
N GLU A 112 14.05 -1.26 0.01
CA GLU A 112 14.87 -0.64 1.06
C GLU A 112 15.90 0.32 0.47
N LYS A 113 16.49 -0.08 -0.66
CA LYS A 113 17.44 0.72 -1.43
C LYS A 113 16.81 1.06 -2.78
N PRO A 114 15.92 2.05 -2.85
CA PRO A 114 15.11 2.30 -4.04
C PRO A 114 15.87 3.13 -5.10
N PRO A 115 16.33 2.54 -6.21
CA PRO A 115 17.08 3.29 -7.23
C PRO A 115 16.27 4.43 -7.86
N CYS A 116 14.94 4.33 -7.80
CA CYS A 116 14.04 5.38 -8.27
C CYS A 116 14.04 6.63 -7.37
N VAL A 117 14.47 6.52 -6.11
CA VAL A 117 14.67 7.65 -5.21
C VAL A 117 16.03 8.30 -5.51
N ASP A 118 17.07 7.48 -5.67
CA ASP A 118 18.44 7.95 -5.88
C ASP A 118 18.59 8.82 -7.14
N VAL A 119 17.81 8.50 -8.19
CA VAL A 119 17.90 9.25 -9.47
C VAL A 119 16.96 10.46 -9.55
N CYS A 120 16.20 10.77 -8.49
CA CYS A 120 15.22 11.85 -8.55
C CYS A 120 15.88 13.22 -8.31
N PRO A 121 15.95 14.11 -9.33
CA PRO A 121 16.68 15.38 -9.19
C PRO A 121 15.99 16.39 -8.26
N THR A 122 14.68 16.24 -8.03
CA THR A 122 13.88 17.14 -7.19
C THR A 122 13.61 16.58 -5.79
N GLY A 123 13.97 15.32 -5.52
CA GLY A 123 13.57 14.64 -4.29
C GLY A 123 12.10 14.26 -4.22
N ALA A 124 11.35 14.45 -5.32
CA ALA A 124 9.92 14.07 -5.38
C ALA A 124 9.69 12.57 -5.12
N SER A 125 10.60 11.73 -5.61
CA SER A 125 10.59 10.31 -5.27
C SER A 125 11.33 10.15 -3.94
N MET A 126 10.65 9.62 -2.94
CA MET A 126 11.17 9.50 -1.57
C MET A 126 10.81 8.16 -0.96
N LYS A 127 11.56 7.75 0.06
CA LYS A 127 11.25 6.62 0.93
C LYS A 127 10.91 7.17 2.32
N ARG A 128 9.76 6.79 2.86
CA ARG A 128 9.35 7.07 4.23
C ARG A 128 10.18 6.21 5.20
N GLU A 129 10.26 6.61 6.46
CA GLU A 129 10.97 5.88 7.51
C GLU A 129 10.44 4.44 7.70
N ASP A 130 9.16 4.22 7.50
CA ASP A 130 8.50 2.90 7.55
C ASP A 130 8.69 2.04 6.27
N GLY A 131 9.55 2.46 5.36
CA GLY A 131 9.91 1.72 4.16
C GLY A 131 9.01 1.97 2.95
N ILE A 132 7.91 2.71 3.06
CA ILE A 132 7.03 3.00 1.93
C ILE A 132 7.69 4.00 0.98
N VAL A 133 7.74 3.65 -0.30
CA VAL A 133 8.31 4.50 -1.36
C VAL A 133 7.18 5.25 -2.07
N LEU A 134 7.28 6.57 -2.10
CA LEU A 134 6.25 7.47 -2.63
C LEU A 134 6.81 8.42 -3.70
N VAL A 135 5.90 9.14 -4.34
CA VAL A 135 6.21 10.28 -5.20
C VAL A 135 5.36 11.47 -4.77
N ASP A 136 6.04 12.54 -4.35
CA ASP A 136 5.38 13.83 -4.14
C ASP A 136 5.11 14.47 -5.51
N LYS A 137 3.83 14.59 -5.83
CA LYS A 137 3.38 15.07 -7.15
C LYS A 137 3.46 16.59 -7.28
N HIS A 138 3.57 17.33 -6.15
CA HIS A 138 3.69 18.80 -6.18
C HIS A 138 5.07 19.26 -6.63
N ILE A 139 6.12 18.50 -6.31
CA ILE A 139 7.49 18.81 -6.69
C ILE A 139 8.04 17.93 -7.83
N CYS A 140 7.23 16.98 -8.33
CA CYS A 140 7.59 16.12 -9.45
C CYS A 140 7.57 16.92 -10.76
N ILE A 141 8.72 16.99 -11.45
CA ILE A 141 8.86 17.67 -12.74
C ILE A 141 8.64 16.75 -13.95
N GLY A 142 8.30 15.49 -13.74
CA GLY A 142 7.98 14.54 -14.82
C GLY A 142 9.17 14.12 -15.70
N CYS A 143 10.39 14.21 -15.23
CA CYS A 143 11.59 13.83 -15.99
C CYS A 143 11.69 12.33 -16.30
N ARG A 144 10.91 11.48 -15.63
CA ARG A 144 10.79 10.01 -15.81
C ARG A 144 12.03 9.19 -15.50
N TYR A 145 13.10 9.77 -14.95
CA TYR A 145 14.30 9.01 -14.58
C TYR A 145 13.99 7.88 -13.61
N CYS A 146 13.07 8.09 -12.66
CA CYS A 146 12.62 7.06 -11.73
C CYS A 146 11.86 5.90 -12.41
N MET A 147 11.22 6.13 -13.57
CA MET A 147 10.59 5.06 -14.36
C MET A 147 11.67 4.21 -15.05
N MET A 148 12.72 4.84 -15.56
CA MET A 148 13.85 4.13 -16.19
C MET A 148 14.67 3.35 -15.19
N ALA A 149 14.90 3.91 -14.00
CA ALA A 149 15.67 3.29 -12.92
C ALA A 149 14.93 2.13 -12.25
N CYS A 150 13.60 2.07 -12.31
CA CYS A 150 12.82 1.02 -11.67
C CYS A 150 12.98 -0.32 -12.41
N PRO A 151 13.61 -1.35 -11.81
CA PRO A 151 13.79 -2.64 -12.46
C PRO A 151 12.49 -3.42 -12.63
N TYR A 152 11.46 -3.06 -11.85
CA TYR A 152 10.14 -3.70 -11.86
C TYR A 152 9.15 -3.01 -12.79
N LYS A 153 9.52 -1.87 -13.40
CA LYS A 153 8.65 -1.04 -14.24
C LYS A 153 7.32 -0.69 -13.55
N ALA A 154 7.38 -0.45 -12.25
CA ALA A 154 6.21 -0.23 -11.39
C ALA A 154 5.87 1.26 -11.22
N ARG A 155 6.21 2.08 -12.19
CA ARG A 155 5.88 3.51 -12.21
C ARG A 155 5.20 3.86 -13.51
N SER A 156 4.17 4.67 -13.39
CA SER A 156 3.37 5.18 -14.50
C SER A 156 3.53 6.69 -14.63
N PHE A 157 3.23 7.24 -15.78
CA PHE A 157 3.26 8.68 -16.05
C PHE A 157 1.86 9.17 -16.40
N VAL A 158 1.45 10.29 -15.84
CA VAL A 158 0.13 10.87 -16.08
C VAL A 158 0.19 11.79 -17.29
N HIS A 159 -0.38 11.37 -18.41
CA HIS A 159 -0.36 12.10 -19.69
C HIS A 159 -1.48 13.14 -19.79
N GLU A 160 -2.62 12.89 -19.19
CA GLU A 160 -3.83 13.71 -19.30
C GLU A 160 -4.16 14.43 -18.00
N ALA A 161 -5.01 15.44 -18.10
CA ALA A 161 -5.64 16.04 -16.93
C ALA A 161 -6.59 15.02 -16.27
N ILE A 162 -6.56 14.96 -14.96
CA ILE A 162 -7.42 14.07 -14.17
C ILE A 162 -8.55 14.93 -13.57
N GLU A 163 -9.79 14.60 -13.93
CA GLU A 163 -10.97 15.34 -13.48
C GLU A 163 -11.55 14.79 -12.17
N ASN A 164 -11.59 13.46 -12.02
CA ASN A 164 -12.16 12.78 -10.85
C ASN A 164 -11.04 12.39 -9.88
N GLN A 165 -10.61 13.33 -9.03
CA GLN A 165 -9.54 13.10 -8.08
C GLN A 165 -10.07 12.70 -6.71
N THR A 166 -9.36 11.79 -6.05
CA THR A 166 -9.56 11.52 -4.62
C THR A 166 -8.72 12.47 -3.78
N LEU A 167 -9.27 12.97 -2.69
CA LEU A 167 -8.54 13.87 -1.77
C LEU A 167 -7.34 13.17 -1.12
N SER A 168 -7.45 11.87 -0.89
CA SER A 168 -6.41 11.06 -0.25
C SER A 168 -5.20 10.78 -1.13
N ALA A 169 -5.37 10.86 -2.46
CA ALA A 169 -4.30 10.55 -3.41
C ALA A 169 -4.42 11.44 -4.66
N PRO A 170 -4.16 12.76 -4.56
CA PRO A 170 -4.27 13.66 -5.68
C PRO A 170 -3.31 13.25 -6.80
N ARG A 171 -3.79 13.31 -8.04
CA ARG A 171 -3.05 12.95 -9.24
C ARG A 171 -2.84 14.19 -10.12
N GLY A 172 -1.71 14.28 -10.80
CA GLY A 172 -1.38 15.47 -11.58
C GLY A 172 -0.84 15.14 -12.97
N LYS A 173 -1.36 15.80 -14.01
CA LYS A 173 -0.80 15.73 -15.36
C LYS A 173 0.69 16.08 -15.36
N GLY A 174 1.50 15.29 -16.04
CA GLY A 174 2.94 15.53 -16.15
C GLY A 174 3.75 14.99 -14.97
N THR A 175 3.15 14.27 -14.04
CA THR A 175 3.84 13.66 -12.90
C THR A 175 3.98 12.14 -13.04
N VAL A 176 4.90 11.57 -12.29
CA VAL A 176 5.04 10.12 -12.13
C VAL A 176 4.26 9.66 -10.92
N GLU A 177 3.66 8.49 -11.01
CA GLU A 177 2.94 7.85 -9.91
C GLU A 177 3.22 6.36 -9.84
N SER A 178 2.89 5.75 -8.71
CA SER A 178 3.04 4.31 -8.45
C SER A 178 2.17 3.89 -7.27
N CYS A 179 2.10 2.61 -6.98
CA CYS A 179 1.49 2.11 -5.75
C CYS A 179 2.02 2.88 -4.54
N THR A 180 1.13 3.35 -3.68
CA THR A 180 1.41 4.09 -2.46
C THR A 180 1.30 3.22 -1.20
N MET A 181 1.03 1.92 -1.36
CA MET A 181 0.67 1.01 -0.26
C MET A 181 -0.56 1.52 0.53
N CYS A 182 -1.40 2.32 -0.14
CA CYS A 182 -2.58 2.98 0.47
C CYS A 182 -2.26 3.69 1.80
N THR A 183 -1.20 4.54 1.81
CA THR A 183 -0.75 5.26 3.02
C THR A 183 -1.89 5.94 3.76
N HIS A 184 -2.86 6.52 3.05
CA HIS A 184 -4.03 7.17 3.64
C HIS A 184 -4.94 6.23 4.45
N ARG A 185 -4.84 4.91 4.22
CA ARG A 185 -5.50 3.86 5.02
C ARG A 185 -4.56 3.34 6.11
N VAL A 186 -3.30 3.04 5.73
CA VAL A 186 -2.28 2.47 6.62
C VAL A 186 -1.97 3.42 7.78
N ASP A 187 -1.90 4.72 7.52
CA ASP A 187 -1.68 5.75 8.55
C ASP A 187 -2.87 5.89 9.53
N LYS A 188 -4.00 5.22 9.26
CA LYS A 188 -5.18 5.12 10.11
C LYS A 188 -5.45 3.69 10.60
N ASP A 189 -4.40 2.91 10.76
CA ASP A 189 -4.45 1.50 11.18
C ASP A 189 -5.27 0.59 10.27
N GLY A 190 -5.50 1.01 9.02
CA GLY A 190 -6.17 0.21 8.00
C GLY A 190 -5.20 -0.65 7.19
N ILE A 191 -5.75 -1.43 6.27
CA ILE A 191 -4.98 -2.26 5.33
C ILE A 191 -5.15 -1.75 3.90
N PRO A 192 -4.19 -2.04 2.98
CA PRO A 192 -4.33 -1.68 1.58
C PRO A 192 -5.58 -2.28 0.94
N ALA A 193 -6.27 -1.50 0.10
CA ALA A 193 -7.53 -1.91 -0.55
C ALA A 193 -7.40 -3.21 -1.36
N CYS A 194 -6.26 -3.45 -1.99
CA CYS A 194 -6.00 -4.69 -2.73
C CYS A 194 -5.92 -5.94 -1.83
N VAL A 195 -5.44 -5.78 -0.60
CA VAL A 195 -5.39 -6.87 0.39
C VAL A 195 -6.79 -7.16 0.91
N GLU A 196 -7.54 -6.11 1.25
CA GLU A 196 -8.93 -6.21 1.69
C GLU A 196 -9.79 -6.96 0.65
N ALA A 197 -9.77 -6.53 -0.60
CA ALA A 197 -10.51 -7.19 -1.68
C ALA A 197 -10.07 -8.65 -1.90
N CYS A 198 -8.78 -8.96 -1.78
CA CYS A 198 -8.28 -10.32 -1.90
C CYS A 198 -8.79 -11.25 -0.78
N THR A 199 -9.08 -10.69 0.39
CA THR A 199 -9.67 -11.41 1.53
C THR A 199 -11.18 -11.57 1.34
N GLU A 200 -11.88 -10.54 0.87
CA GLU A 200 -13.32 -10.58 0.60
C GLU A 200 -13.67 -11.59 -0.50
N ASP A 201 -12.80 -11.75 -1.51
CA ASP A 201 -12.93 -12.75 -2.58
C ASP A 201 -12.56 -14.18 -2.15
N ASP A 202 -12.33 -14.42 -0.85
CA ASP A 202 -11.92 -15.72 -0.27
C ASP A 202 -10.58 -16.29 -0.80
N HIS A 203 -9.83 -15.52 -1.59
CA HIS A 203 -8.55 -16.01 -2.12
C HIS A 203 -7.45 -15.99 -1.07
N ASN A 204 -7.44 -14.99 -0.19
CA ASN A 204 -6.44 -14.83 0.89
C ASN A 204 -4.99 -15.00 0.39
N ALA A 205 -4.73 -14.52 -0.84
CA ALA A 205 -3.43 -14.62 -1.49
C ALA A 205 -2.48 -13.50 -1.10
N MET A 206 -2.98 -12.45 -0.44
CA MET A 206 -2.18 -11.27 -0.07
C MET A 206 -2.24 -11.07 1.45
N THR A 207 -1.06 -10.97 2.08
CA THR A 207 -0.91 -10.67 3.51
C THR A 207 -0.10 -9.38 3.66
N PHE A 208 -0.60 -8.43 4.44
CA PHE A 208 0.04 -7.15 4.73
C PHE A 208 0.40 -7.08 6.22
N GLY A 209 1.50 -6.42 6.55
CA GLY A 209 1.89 -6.20 7.94
C GLY A 209 3.31 -5.64 8.10
N ASP A 210 3.73 -5.52 9.35
CA ASP A 210 5.06 -5.05 9.72
C ASP A 210 6.08 -6.19 9.62
N LEU A 211 7.09 -6.03 8.77
CA LEU A 211 8.20 -6.97 8.60
C LEU A 211 9.18 -6.98 9.78
N ASN A 212 9.19 -5.92 10.60
CA ASN A 212 10.03 -5.82 11.77
C ASN A 212 9.39 -6.44 13.03
N ASP A 213 8.06 -6.57 13.04
CA ASP A 213 7.34 -7.21 14.14
C ASP A 213 7.31 -8.74 13.93
N PRO A 214 7.99 -9.53 14.79
CA PRO A 214 7.99 -10.98 14.65
C PRO A 214 6.62 -11.63 14.91
N GLU A 215 5.71 -10.94 15.58
CA GLU A 215 4.35 -11.43 15.89
C GLU A 215 3.33 -11.02 14.82
N SER A 216 3.71 -10.17 13.87
CA SER A 216 2.83 -9.81 12.76
C SER A 216 2.48 -11.02 11.89
N SER A 217 1.29 -11.02 11.29
CA SER A 217 0.82 -12.10 10.42
C SER A 217 1.77 -12.36 9.24
N ILE A 218 2.30 -11.29 8.63
CA ILE A 218 3.25 -11.43 7.52
C ILE A 218 4.56 -12.08 7.95
N SER A 219 5.09 -11.72 9.13
CA SER A 219 6.33 -12.29 9.64
C SER A 219 6.16 -13.77 9.99
N GLN A 220 5.02 -14.16 10.53
CA GLN A 220 4.69 -15.55 10.83
C GLN A 220 4.54 -16.37 9.54
N GLU A 221 3.84 -15.87 8.54
CA GLU A 221 3.71 -16.53 7.23
C GLU A 221 5.08 -16.67 6.53
N LEU A 222 5.92 -15.62 6.57
CA LEU A 222 7.28 -15.66 6.03
C LEU A 222 8.18 -16.70 6.76
N LYS A 223 8.05 -16.86 8.07
CA LYS A 223 8.78 -17.88 8.83
C LYS A 223 8.33 -19.29 8.44
N LYS A 224 7.03 -19.47 8.21
CA LYS A 224 6.42 -20.78 7.93
C LYS A 224 6.63 -21.23 6.49
N HIS A 225 6.46 -20.35 5.54
CA HIS A 225 6.41 -20.69 4.11
C HIS A 225 7.56 -20.08 3.29
N GLY A 226 8.31 -19.14 3.88
CA GLY A 226 9.31 -18.37 3.17
C GLY A 226 8.69 -17.31 2.24
N GLY A 227 9.57 -16.61 1.52
CA GLY A 227 9.14 -15.62 0.53
C GLY A 227 10.35 -15.12 -0.25
N LYS A 228 10.22 -15.07 -1.57
CA LYS A 228 11.27 -14.62 -2.48
C LYS A 228 11.06 -13.19 -2.92
N GLN A 229 12.14 -12.49 -3.18
CA GLN A 229 12.12 -11.19 -3.85
C GLN A 229 12.23 -11.40 -5.36
N ILE A 230 11.40 -10.74 -6.13
CA ILE A 230 11.62 -10.64 -7.57
C ILE A 230 12.92 -9.87 -7.80
N ARG A 231 13.80 -10.38 -8.66
CA ARG A 231 15.12 -9.80 -8.92
C ARG A 231 15.96 -9.64 -7.64
N ALA A 232 16.03 -10.70 -6.84
CA ALA A 232 16.88 -10.76 -5.63
C ALA A 232 18.36 -10.48 -5.93
N ASP A 233 18.80 -10.73 -7.17
CA ASP A 233 20.14 -10.42 -7.70
C ASP A 233 20.52 -8.94 -7.54
N LEU A 234 19.55 -8.02 -7.54
CA LEU A 234 19.77 -6.58 -7.39
C LEU A 234 19.97 -6.13 -5.95
N GLN A 235 19.74 -6.99 -4.97
CA GLN A 235 19.92 -6.72 -3.53
C GLN A 235 19.19 -5.45 -3.02
N LEU A 236 18.01 -5.16 -3.58
CA LEU A 236 17.22 -3.99 -3.24
C LEU A 236 16.42 -4.14 -1.95
N ASN A 237 16.39 -5.33 -1.38
CA ASN A 237 15.64 -5.70 -0.17
C ASN A 237 14.19 -5.17 -0.22
N THR A 238 13.39 -5.72 -1.12
CA THR A 238 12.01 -5.26 -1.38
C THR A 238 11.09 -5.49 -0.18
N GLY A 239 10.10 -4.62 0.05
CA GLY A 239 9.02 -4.82 1.03
C GLY A 239 7.98 -5.85 0.57
N VAL A 240 7.87 -6.08 -0.75
CA VAL A 240 6.98 -7.11 -1.29
C VAL A 240 7.75 -8.43 -1.47
N ARG A 241 7.12 -9.50 -1.05
CA ARG A 241 7.62 -10.88 -1.14
C ARG A 241 6.62 -11.74 -1.89
N TYR A 242 7.12 -12.77 -2.55
CA TYR A 242 6.30 -13.72 -3.29
C TYR A 242 6.60 -15.14 -2.83
N GLN A 243 5.56 -15.93 -2.66
CA GLN A 243 5.60 -17.37 -2.40
C GLN A 243 5.10 -18.09 -3.65
N GLY A 244 5.61 -19.28 -3.94
CA GLY A 244 5.20 -20.06 -5.12
C GLY A 244 5.88 -19.68 -6.43
N ILE A 245 6.97 -18.84 -6.41
CA ILE A 245 7.75 -18.46 -7.61
C ILE A 245 9.15 -19.05 -7.59
#